data_5f8c1978ab1c65ab35687a36f0132a2b
#
_entry.id   5f8c1978ab1c65ab35687a36f0132a2b
#
_cell.length_a   1.000
_cell.length_b   1.000
_cell.length_c   1.000
_cell.angle_alpha   90.00
_cell.angle_beta   90.00
_cell.angle_gamma   90.00
#
_symmetry.space_group_name_H-M   'P 1'
#
loop_
_entity.id
_entity.type
_entity.pdbx_description
1 polymer ?
#
loop_
_entity_poly.entity_id
_entity_poly.type
_entity_poly.pdbx_seq_one_letter_code
_entity_poly.pdbx_strand_id
1 'polypeptide(L)'
;AVKYGVTRDYVRGLEVVLADGTVLKVGGKQVKDASGLSLKHLLIGSEGTLAVITKCLLRLLPRPEASVSVLVPFADLGTGIRSVLTILQANANPTAVEFMERKVVALGESFSGVQYPRPDAGSYILLTFDGHESEVNANIERVRRLALDNGAIDYIVLRSAEQAADIWKVRGALVMAVEAVSEQEPVDIVVPISHTADFVRYI
;
A
#
# COMPACT_ATOMS: atom_id res chain seq x y z
N ALA A 1 -1.65 0.23 3.39
CA ALA A 1 -2.59 0.28 4.54
C ALA A 1 -3.03 -1.11 5.03
N VAL A 2 -2.53 -2.20 4.42
CA VAL A 2 -3.04 -3.57 4.70
C VAL A 2 -2.79 -3.97 6.16
N LYS A 3 -1.54 -3.96 6.63
CA LYS A 3 -1.18 -4.37 7.99
C LYS A 3 -1.49 -3.30 9.04
N TYR A 4 -1.19 -2.06 8.74
CA TYR A 4 -1.18 -1.00 9.75
C TYR A 4 -2.42 -0.10 9.73
N GLY A 5 -3.32 -0.25 8.77
CA GLY A 5 -4.46 0.64 8.61
C GLY A 5 -4.06 2.00 8.02
N VAL A 6 -4.82 3.02 8.33
CA VAL A 6 -4.66 4.37 7.76
C VAL A 6 -4.19 5.39 8.81
N THR A 7 -3.77 6.56 8.38
CA THR A 7 -3.27 7.63 9.27
C THR A 7 -4.24 7.96 10.40
N ARG A 8 -5.55 7.92 10.15
CA ARG A 8 -6.61 8.15 11.16
C ARG A 8 -6.43 7.28 12.40
N ASP A 9 -5.98 6.04 12.25
CA ASP A 9 -5.83 5.06 13.34
C ASP A 9 -4.66 5.41 14.28
N TYR A 10 -3.77 6.29 13.83
CA TYR A 10 -2.57 6.73 14.56
C TYR A 10 -2.70 8.12 15.17
N VAL A 11 -3.68 8.92 14.77
CA VAL A 11 -3.89 10.25 15.32
C VAL A 11 -4.53 10.14 16.69
N ARG A 12 -3.81 10.59 17.73
CA ARG A 12 -4.29 10.64 19.11
C ARG A 12 -4.89 11.98 19.49
N GLY A 13 -4.37 13.07 18.93
CA GLY A 13 -4.86 14.41 19.19
C GLY A 13 -4.51 15.39 18.09
N LEU A 14 -5.25 16.48 18.03
CA LEU A 14 -5.07 17.56 17.07
C LEU A 14 -5.11 18.91 17.79
N GLU A 15 -4.35 19.87 17.28
CA GLU A 15 -4.59 21.29 17.46
C GLU A 15 -5.08 21.83 16.12
N VAL A 16 -6.21 22.50 16.13
CA VAL A 16 -6.86 23.03 14.93
C VAL A 16 -7.29 24.49 15.13
N VAL A 17 -7.39 25.23 14.03
CA VAL A 17 -7.94 26.58 13.98
C VAL A 17 -9.27 26.53 13.23
N LEU A 18 -10.35 26.95 13.90
CA LEU A 18 -11.69 27.05 13.31
C LEU A 18 -11.81 28.29 12.41
N ALA A 19 -12.91 28.39 11.65
CA ALA A 19 -13.15 29.49 10.72
C ALA A 19 -13.22 30.87 11.38
N ASP A 20 -13.58 30.93 12.66
CA ASP A 20 -13.63 32.17 13.46
C ASP A 20 -12.26 32.52 14.10
N GLY A 21 -11.20 31.75 13.83
CA GLY A 21 -9.88 31.92 14.42
C GLY A 21 -9.68 31.23 15.78
N THR A 22 -10.71 30.59 16.32
CA THR A 22 -10.62 29.87 17.60
C THR A 22 -9.65 28.68 17.48
N VAL A 23 -8.67 28.60 18.41
CA VAL A 23 -7.77 27.46 18.51
C VAL A 23 -8.37 26.38 19.41
N LEU A 24 -8.60 25.21 18.86
CA LEU A 24 -9.18 24.06 19.57
C LEU A 24 -8.17 22.93 19.66
N LYS A 25 -8.07 22.28 20.84
CA LYS A 25 -7.30 21.05 21.06
C LYS A 25 -8.25 19.91 21.35
N VAL A 26 -8.14 18.82 20.58
CA VAL A 26 -8.98 17.63 20.69
C VAL A 26 -8.15 16.38 20.82
N GLY A 27 -8.63 15.40 21.62
CA GLY A 27 -7.86 14.20 21.95
C GLY A 27 -6.69 14.48 22.90
N GLY A 28 -5.69 13.59 22.94
CA GLY A 28 -4.55 13.73 23.85
C GLY A 28 -3.65 12.50 23.94
N LYS A 29 -2.75 12.48 24.93
CA LYS A 29 -1.76 11.41 25.13
C LYS A 29 -2.35 10.14 25.76
N GLN A 30 -3.56 10.18 26.29
CA GLN A 30 -4.22 9.02 26.90
C GLN A 30 -4.39 7.88 25.88
N VAL A 31 -4.20 6.65 26.37
CA VAL A 31 -4.34 5.44 25.53
C VAL A 31 -5.82 5.14 25.26
N LYS A 32 -6.68 5.34 26.26
CA LYS A 32 -8.11 5.12 26.19
C LYS A 32 -8.84 6.45 26.26
N ASP A 33 -9.71 6.69 25.27
CA ASP A 33 -10.61 7.84 25.23
C ASP A 33 -11.93 7.36 24.62
N ALA A 34 -12.92 7.15 25.49
CA ALA A 34 -14.24 6.63 25.13
C ALA A 34 -15.39 7.54 25.62
N SER A 35 -15.06 8.76 26.05
CA SER A 35 -16.03 9.72 26.60
C SER A 35 -16.52 10.67 25.53
N GLY A 36 -17.85 10.68 25.30
CA GLY A 36 -18.50 11.62 24.41
C GLY A 36 -18.19 11.43 22.91
N LEU A 37 -18.48 12.47 22.12
CA LEU A 37 -18.24 12.48 20.69
C LEU A 37 -16.76 12.76 20.38
N SER A 38 -16.20 11.98 19.46
CA SER A 38 -14.80 12.14 19.05
C SER A 38 -14.64 13.20 17.96
N LEU A 39 -14.46 14.45 18.35
CA LEU A 39 -14.26 15.57 17.42
C LEU A 39 -13.01 15.39 16.53
N LYS A 40 -11.96 14.73 17.02
CA LYS A 40 -10.78 14.45 16.20
C LYS A 40 -11.13 13.61 14.96
N HIS A 41 -12.05 12.63 15.08
CA HIS A 41 -12.46 11.79 13.94
C HIS A 41 -13.39 12.52 12.96
N LEU A 42 -14.08 13.57 13.41
CA LEU A 42 -14.83 14.46 12.54
C LEU A 42 -13.88 15.34 11.70
N LEU A 43 -12.81 15.85 12.32
CA LEU A 43 -11.84 16.74 11.68
C LEU A 43 -10.90 16.01 10.72
N ILE A 44 -10.52 14.75 11.02
CA ILE A 44 -9.67 13.95 10.14
C ILE A 44 -10.45 13.54 8.88
N GLY A 45 -9.94 13.93 7.71
CA GLY A 45 -10.58 13.70 6.42
C GLY A 45 -11.59 14.77 6.03
N SER A 46 -11.65 15.90 6.76
CA SER A 46 -12.49 17.03 6.39
C SER A 46 -11.91 17.91 5.28
N GLU A 47 -10.71 17.61 4.79
CA GLU A 47 -10.02 18.34 3.70
C GLU A 47 -9.98 19.86 3.91
N GLY A 48 -9.82 20.29 5.16
CA GLY A 48 -9.79 21.71 5.53
C GLY A 48 -11.14 22.41 5.59
N THR A 49 -12.26 21.72 5.30
CA THR A 49 -13.60 22.34 5.26
C THR A 49 -14.13 22.69 6.66
N LEU A 50 -13.67 22.00 7.72
CA LEU A 50 -14.12 22.22 9.08
C LEU A 50 -13.12 23.02 9.92
N ALA A 51 -11.83 22.87 9.68
CA ALA A 51 -10.76 23.55 10.39
C ALA A 51 -9.42 23.35 9.68
N VAL A 52 -8.43 24.20 10.02
CA VAL A 52 -7.02 24.04 9.63
C VAL A 52 -6.29 23.29 10.73
N ILE A 53 -5.69 22.14 10.42
CA ILE A 53 -4.90 21.35 11.38
C ILE A 53 -3.50 21.96 11.48
N THR A 54 -3.11 22.42 12.66
CA THR A 54 -1.80 23.05 12.92
C THR A 54 -0.82 22.12 13.61
N LYS A 55 -1.32 21.16 14.42
CA LYS A 55 -0.48 20.16 15.09
C LYS A 55 -1.20 18.82 15.15
N CYS A 56 -0.42 17.75 15.05
CA CYS A 56 -0.89 16.39 15.16
C CYS A 56 -0.08 15.61 16.20
N LEU A 57 -0.77 14.95 17.12
CA LEU A 57 -0.18 14.01 18.06
C LEU A 57 -0.37 12.59 17.50
N LEU A 58 0.73 11.91 17.18
CA LEU A 58 0.71 10.58 16.59
C LEU A 58 1.10 9.49 17.59
N ARG A 59 0.47 8.34 17.48
CA ARG A 59 0.97 7.09 18.06
C ARG A 59 2.13 6.58 17.19
N LEU A 60 3.24 6.27 17.83
CA LEU A 60 4.38 5.64 17.16
C LEU A 60 4.34 4.12 17.32
N LEU A 61 4.92 3.42 16.38
CA LEU A 61 5.17 1.98 16.44
C LEU A 61 6.65 1.71 16.65
N PRO A 62 7.02 0.61 17.31
CA PRO A 62 8.38 0.11 17.30
C PRO A 62 8.84 -0.14 15.86
N ARG A 63 10.11 0.15 15.58
CA ARG A 63 10.68 -0.20 14.27
C ARG A 63 10.72 -1.72 14.12
N PRO A 64 10.23 -2.27 12.99
CA PRO A 64 10.32 -3.71 12.74
C PRO A 64 11.79 -4.15 12.65
N GLU A 65 12.05 -5.37 13.11
CA GLU A 65 13.37 -5.99 13.09
C GLU A 65 13.83 -6.29 11.65
N ALA A 66 12.90 -6.79 10.84
CA ALA A 66 13.12 -7.10 9.43
C ALA A 66 12.01 -6.49 8.55
N SER A 67 12.36 -6.16 7.31
CA SER A 67 11.44 -5.77 6.26
C SER A 67 11.93 -6.32 4.93
N VAL A 68 11.14 -7.16 4.29
CA VAL A 68 11.51 -7.85 3.04
C VAL A 68 10.40 -7.67 2.01
N SER A 69 10.78 -7.25 0.81
CA SER A 69 9.85 -7.19 -0.33
C SER A 69 9.97 -8.42 -1.22
N VAL A 70 8.86 -8.75 -1.87
CA VAL A 70 8.73 -9.89 -2.77
C VAL A 70 8.01 -9.45 -4.03
N LEU A 71 8.55 -9.76 -5.20
CA LEU A 71 7.91 -9.53 -6.48
C LEU A 71 7.35 -10.86 -7.01
N VAL A 72 6.06 -10.86 -7.33
CA VAL A 72 5.33 -12.04 -7.81
C VAL A 72 4.77 -11.75 -9.20
N PRO A 73 5.39 -12.24 -10.28
CA PRO A 73 4.90 -12.08 -11.64
C PRO A 73 3.84 -13.13 -11.99
N PHE A 74 2.86 -12.72 -12.81
CA PHE A 74 1.79 -13.56 -13.37
C PHE A 74 1.75 -13.44 -14.89
N ALA A 75 1.29 -14.48 -15.56
CA ALA A 75 1.20 -14.50 -17.02
C ALA A 75 0.18 -13.49 -17.57
N ASP A 76 -0.90 -13.24 -16.84
CA ASP A 76 -1.98 -12.34 -17.23
C ASP A 76 -2.50 -11.50 -16.07
N LEU A 77 -3.22 -10.40 -16.41
CA LEU A 77 -3.80 -9.46 -15.49
C LEU A 77 -4.82 -10.11 -14.55
N GLY A 78 -5.72 -10.94 -15.10
CA GLY A 78 -6.83 -11.51 -14.34
C GLY A 78 -6.38 -12.49 -13.26
N THR A 79 -5.39 -13.32 -13.56
CA THR A 79 -4.80 -14.28 -12.61
C THR A 79 -4.08 -13.53 -11.49
N GLY A 80 -3.31 -12.48 -11.80
CA GLY A 80 -2.66 -11.64 -10.80
C GLY A 80 -3.67 -11.01 -9.84
N ILE A 81 -4.73 -10.38 -10.35
CA ILE A 81 -5.73 -9.73 -9.50
C ILE A 81 -6.44 -10.73 -8.57
N ARG A 82 -6.85 -11.90 -9.08
CA ARG A 82 -7.51 -12.94 -8.25
C ARG A 82 -6.58 -13.44 -7.14
N SER A 83 -5.29 -13.53 -7.40
CA SER A 83 -4.29 -13.97 -6.43
C SER A 83 -4.13 -13.00 -5.25
N VAL A 84 -4.42 -11.70 -5.42
CA VAL A 84 -4.42 -10.73 -4.31
C VAL A 84 -5.35 -11.17 -3.18
N LEU A 85 -6.58 -11.57 -3.50
CA LEU A 85 -7.54 -12.02 -2.49
C LEU A 85 -7.05 -13.27 -1.74
N THR A 86 -6.52 -14.25 -2.48
CA THR A 86 -5.95 -15.48 -1.89
C THR A 86 -4.79 -15.15 -0.94
N ILE A 87 -3.90 -14.23 -1.34
CA ILE A 87 -2.76 -13.80 -0.52
C ILE A 87 -3.24 -13.09 0.75
N LEU A 88 -4.24 -12.21 0.66
CA LEU A 88 -4.79 -11.51 1.81
C LEU A 88 -5.48 -12.46 2.79
N GLN A 89 -6.15 -13.51 2.29
CA GLN A 89 -6.82 -14.54 3.12
C GLN A 89 -5.83 -15.54 3.74
N ALA A 90 -4.57 -15.55 3.31
CA ALA A 90 -3.55 -16.48 3.79
C ALA A 90 -3.09 -16.25 5.24
N ASN A 91 -3.63 -15.26 5.94
CA ASN A 91 -3.20 -14.85 7.27
C ASN A 91 -1.70 -14.55 7.36
N ALA A 92 -1.12 -14.01 6.28
CA ALA A 92 0.29 -13.64 6.20
C ALA A 92 0.55 -12.15 6.51
N ASN A 93 -0.53 -11.38 6.64
CA ASN A 93 -0.55 -9.97 7.05
C ASN A 93 0.55 -9.10 6.41
N PRO A 94 0.60 -9.01 5.06
CA PRO A 94 1.61 -8.19 4.39
C PRO A 94 1.44 -6.70 4.74
N THR A 95 2.55 -5.98 4.83
CA THR A 95 2.58 -4.54 5.09
C THR A 95 2.08 -3.75 3.87
N ALA A 96 2.49 -4.18 2.68
CA ALA A 96 2.06 -3.63 1.40
C ALA A 96 1.67 -4.73 0.42
N VAL A 97 0.67 -4.44 -0.42
CA VAL A 97 0.25 -5.24 -1.57
C VAL A 97 0.01 -4.27 -2.71
N GLU A 98 0.91 -4.25 -3.68
CA GLU A 98 0.83 -3.37 -4.85
C GLU A 98 0.62 -4.24 -6.09
N PHE A 99 -0.46 -3.99 -6.81
CA PHE A 99 -0.74 -4.64 -8.08
C PHE A 99 -0.36 -3.72 -9.25
N MET A 100 0.33 -4.27 -10.25
CA MET A 100 0.81 -3.49 -11.41
C MET A 100 0.62 -4.28 -12.71
N GLU A 101 0.05 -3.63 -13.71
CA GLU A 101 -0.01 -4.16 -15.07
C GLU A 101 1.34 -4.01 -15.78
N ARG A 102 1.73 -4.99 -16.59
CA ARG A 102 2.98 -4.99 -17.37
C ARG A 102 3.15 -3.73 -18.21
N LYS A 103 2.08 -3.24 -18.86
CA LYS A 103 2.17 -2.06 -19.72
C LYS A 103 2.62 -0.82 -18.94
N VAL A 104 2.08 -0.61 -17.74
CA VAL A 104 2.43 0.53 -16.89
C VAL A 104 3.84 0.34 -16.32
N VAL A 105 4.20 -0.89 -15.93
CA VAL A 105 5.57 -1.21 -15.48
C VAL A 105 6.59 -0.92 -16.59
N ALA A 106 6.29 -1.25 -17.84
CA ALA A 106 7.19 -0.96 -18.97
C ALA A 106 7.46 0.55 -19.17
N LEU A 107 6.46 1.40 -18.93
CA LEU A 107 6.66 2.86 -18.91
C LEU A 107 7.56 3.29 -17.75
N GLY A 108 7.32 2.73 -16.55
CA GLY A 108 8.17 3.00 -15.38
C GLY A 108 9.62 2.55 -15.56
N GLU A 109 9.85 1.40 -16.21
CA GLU A 109 11.19 0.91 -16.58
C GLU A 109 11.90 1.89 -17.52
N SER A 110 11.22 2.33 -18.57
CA SER A 110 11.75 3.28 -19.53
C SER A 110 12.07 4.64 -18.90
N PHE A 111 11.21 5.09 -17.98
CA PHE A 111 11.37 6.37 -17.28
C PHE A 111 12.49 6.32 -16.21
N SER A 112 12.62 5.22 -15.48
CA SER A 112 13.58 5.08 -14.38
C SER A 112 14.93 4.53 -14.78
N GLY A 113 15.03 3.88 -15.97
CA GLY A 113 16.23 3.18 -16.44
C GLY A 113 16.49 1.83 -15.74
N VAL A 114 15.49 1.30 -15.01
CA VAL A 114 15.58 0.04 -14.28
C VAL A 114 14.62 -0.98 -14.90
N GLN A 115 15.05 -2.22 -15.02
CA GLN A 115 14.24 -3.31 -15.59
C GLN A 115 13.69 -4.23 -14.49
N TYR A 116 12.42 -4.60 -14.59
CA TYR A 116 11.84 -5.66 -13.76
C TYR A 116 12.27 -7.03 -14.25
N PRO A 117 12.48 -7.99 -13.34
CA PRO A 117 12.63 -9.38 -13.71
C PRO A 117 11.34 -9.91 -14.36
N ARG A 118 11.47 -10.93 -15.20
CA ARG A 118 10.35 -11.56 -15.92
C ARG A 118 9.59 -10.57 -16.81
N PRO A 119 10.23 -10.00 -17.84
CA PRO A 119 9.57 -9.08 -18.79
C PRO A 119 8.46 -9.73 -19.60
N ASP A 120 8.37 -11.07 -19.59
CA ASP A 120 7.33 -11.91 -20.17
C ASP A 120 6.03 -11.96 -19.31
N ALA A 121 6.04 -11.43 -18.11
CA ALA A 121 4.84 -11.36 -17.27
C ALA A 121 3.80 -10.37 -17.82
N GLY A 122 2.51 -10.66 -17.62
CA GLY A 122 1.40 -9.75 -17.93
C GLY A 122 1.05 -8.81 -16.77
N SER A 123 1.38 -9.22 -15.53
CA SER A 123 1.17 -8.40 -14.33
C SER A 123 2.11 -8.81 -13.20
N TYR A 124 2.20 -7.95 -12.19
CA TYR A 124 3.02 -8.17 -10.99
C TYR A 124 2.26 -7.82 -9.72
N ILE A 125 2.51 -8.57 -8.66
CA ILE A 125 2.17 -8.17 -7.29
C ILE A 125 3.50 -7.92 -6.56
N LEU A 126 3.65 -6.72 -5.98
CA LEU A 126 4.75 -6.38 -5.08
C LEU A 126 4.24 -6.42 -3.65
N LEU A 127 4.79 -7.32 -2.86
CA LEU A 127 4.46 -7.52 -1.46
C LEU A 127 5.59 -7.00 -0.57
N THR A 128 5.25 -6.52 0.62
CA THR A 128 6.22 -6.30 1.69
C THR A 128 5.75 -6.98 2.96
N PHE A 129 6.66 -7.62 3.65
CA PHE A 129 6.46 -8.21 4.98
C PHE A 129 7.43 -7.57 5.95
N ASP A 130 6.95 -7.16 7.10
CA ASP A 130 7.78 -6.64 8.18
C ASP A 130 7.38 -7.19 9.56
N GLY A 131 8.30 -7.16 10.52
CA GLY A 131 8.11 -7.68 11.86
C GLY A 131 9.35 -8.37 12.40
N HIS A 132 9.17 -9.44 13.19
CA HIS A 132 10.26 -10.30 13.60
C HIS A 132 10.78 -11.14 12.43
N GLU A 133 12.08 -11.34 12.34
CA GLU A 133 12.72 -12.02 11.21
C GLU A 133 12.14 -13.42 10.96
N SER A 134 11.92 -14.19 12.01
CA SER A 134 11.33 -15.53 11.91
C SER A 134 9.90 -15.52 11.35
N GLU A 135 9.09 -14.54 11.75
CA GLU A 135 7.72 -14.36 11.27
C GLU A 135 7.69 -13.91 9.80
N VAL A 136 8.54 -12.95 9.45
CA VAL A 136 8.71 -12.48 8.07
C VAL A 136 9.08 -13.64 7.14
N ASN A 137 10.07 -14.46 7.51
CA ASN A 137 10.48 -15.61 6.71
C ASN A 137 9.36 -16.67 6.59
N ALA A 138 8.63 -16.96 7.68
CA ALA A 138 7.50 -17.89 7.64
C ALA A 138 6.36 -17.41 6.72
N ASN A 139 6.06 -16.12 6.74
CA ASN A 139 5.03 -15.52 5.89
C ASN A 139 5.44 -15.51 4.41
N ILE A 140 6.70 -15.21 4.11
CA ILE A 140 7.26 -15.30 2.75
C ILE A 140 7.07 -16.71 2.17
N GLU A 141 7.43 -17.76 2.92
CA GLU A 141 7.30 -19.15 2.45
C GLU A 141 5.84 -19.62 2.36
N ARG A 142 4.97 -19.12 3.23
CA ARG A 142 3.53 -19.37 3.16
C ARG A 142 2.93 -18.79 1.89
N VAL A 143 3.22 -17.52 1.61
CA VAL A 143 2.69 -16.83 0.42
C VAL A 143 3.31 -17.36 -0.85
N ARG A 144 4.58 -17.79 -0.82
CA ARG A 144 5.23 -18.43 -1.97
C ARG A 144 4.46 -19.63 -2.50
N ARG A 145 4.10 -20.56 -1.62
CA ARG A 145 3.33 -21.75 -1.99
C ARG A 145 1.98 -21.36 -2.59
N LEU A 146 1.26 -20.47 -1.91
CA LEU A 146 -0.05 -20.02 -2.37
C LEU A 146 0.02 -19.29 -3.70
N ALA A 147 1.01 -18.42 -3.93
CA ALA A 147 1.16 -17.70 -5.19
C ALA A 147 1.43 -18.65 -6.35
N LEU A 148 2.35 -19.61 -6.19
CA LEU A 148 2.66 -20.60 -7.21
C LEU A 148 1.47 -21.53 -7.51
N ASP A 149 0.75 -21.98 -6.49
CA ASP A 149 -0.45 -22.80 -6.63
C ASP A 149 -1.61 -22.03 -7.32
N ASN A 150 -1.57 -20.69 -7.29
CA ASN A 150 -2.56 -19.81 -7.93
C ASN A 150 -2.06 -19.15 -9.21
N GLY A 151 -1.05 -19.73 -9.87
CA GLY A 151 -0.64 -19.39 -11.23
C GLY A 151 0.43 -18.27 -11.32
N ALA A 152 1.14 -17.97 -10.23
CA ALA A 152 2.35 -17.16 -10.34
C ALA A 152 3.39 -17.90 -11.18
N ILE A 153 4.03 -17.18 -12.12
CA ILE A 153 5.08 -17.75 -12.98
C ILE A 153 6.45 -17.73 -12.31
N ASP A 154 6.58 -16.94 -11.24
CA ASP A 154 7.79 -16.87 -10.41
C ASP A 154 7.46 -16.26 -9.04
N TYR A 155 8.43 -16.33 -8.10
CA TYR A 155 8.34 -15.74 -6.78
C TYR A 155 9.72 -15.24 -6.34
N ILE A 156 9.96 -13.95 -6.46
CA ILE A 156 11.28 -13.34 -6.35
C ILE A 156 11.39 -12.57 -5.03
N VAL A 157 12.16 -13.13 -4.09
CA VAL A 157 12.42 -12.49 -2.79
C VAL A 157 13.57 -11.48 -2.95
N LEU A 158 13.29 -10.22 -2.72
CA LEU A 158 14.25 -9.11 -2.84
C LEU A 158 15.08 -9.00 -1.55
N ARG A 159 16.14 -9.78 -1.45
CA ARG A 159 16.96 -9.84 -0.23
C ARG A 159 18.05 -8.78 -0.16
N SER A 160 18.50 -8.25 -1.29
CA SER A 160 19.44 -7.13 -1.29
C SER A 160 18.69 -5.79 -1.26
N ALA A 161 19.25 -4.83 -0.50
CA ALA A 161 18.70 -3.48 -0.42
C ALA A 161 18.67 -2.78 -1.80
N GLU A 162 19.65 -3.06 -2.65
CA GLU A 162 19.74 -2.54 -4.00
C GLU A 162 18.61 -3.06 -4.89
N GLN A 163 18.40 -4.38 -4.94
CA GLN A 163 17.28 -4.98 -5.70
C GLN A 163 15.93 -4.44 -5.25
N ALA A 164 15.72 -4.33 -3.93
CA ALA A 164 14.48 -3.77 -3.40
C ALA A 164 14.31 -2.30 -3.82
N ALA A 165 15.37 -1.49 -3.70
CA ALA A 165 15.35 -0.09 -4.09
C ALA A 165 15.03 0.09 -5.58
N ASP A 166 15.58 -0.73 -6.46
CA ASP A 166 15.33 -0.71 -7.89
C ASP A 166 13.87 -1.01 -8.23
N ILE A 167 13.30 -2.07 -7.64
CA ILE A 167 11.90 -2.43 -7.85
C ILE A 167 10.96 -1.31 -7.34
N TRP A 168 11.23 -0.77 -6.15
CA TRP A 168 10.44 0.32 -5.60
C TRP A 168 10.62 1.64 -6.36
N LYS A 169 11.79 1.88 -6.96
CA LYS A 169 12.05 3.04 -7.84
C LYS A 169 11.13 3.04 -9.06
N VAL A 170 11.02 1.89 -9.75
CA VAL A 170 10.09 1.75 -10.89
C VAL A 170 8.66 1.96 -10.43
N ARG A 171 8.22 1.29 -9.34
CA ARG A 171 6.86 1.44 -8.79
C ARG A 171 6.56 2.90 -8.44
N GLY A 172 7.50 3.61 -7.81
CA GLY A 172 7.34 5.02 -7.45
C GLY A 172 7.27 5.97 -8.65
N ALA A 173 7.83 5.57 -9.79
CA ALA A 173 7.86 6.37 -11.01
C ALA A 173 6.60 6.19 -11.91
N LEU A 174 5.71 5.23 -11.63
CA LEU A 174 4.62 4.86 -12.55
C LEU A 174 3.73 6.04 -12.95
N VAL A 175 3.30 6.87 -12.00
CA VAL A 175 2.45 8.05 -12.28
C VAL A 175 3.17 9.00 -13.23
N MET A 176 4.39 9.42 -12.89
CA MET A 176 5.20 10.33 -13.72
C MET A 176 5.54 9.74 -15.09
N ALA A 177 5.73 8.41 -15.16
CA ALA A 177 6.01 7.73 -16.41
C ALA A 177 4.81 7.73 -17.36
N VAL A 178 3.59 7.62 -16.85
CA VAL A 178 2.35 7.75 -17.63
C VAL A 178 2.13 9.20 -18.03
N GLU A 179 2.30 10.17 -17.11
CA GLU A 179 2.20 11.61 -17.41
C GLU A 179 3.16 12.07 -18.52
N ALA A 180 4.34 11.46 -18.61
CA ALA A 180 5.32 11.78 -19.63
C ALA A 180 4.89 11.39 -21.06
N VAL A 181 3.92 10.51 -21.22
CA VAL A 181 3.49 9.96 -22.53
C VAL A 181 2.02 10.21 -22.85
N SER A 182 1.21 10.59 -21.86
CA SER A 182 -0.24 10.80 -22.04
C SER A 182 -0.78 11.76 -20.98
N GLU A 183 -1.78 12.54 -21.34
CA GLU A 183 -2.63 13.21 -20.37
C GLU A 183 -3.38 12.15 -19.55
N GLN A 184 -3.45 12.32 -18.23
CA GLN A 184 -4.16 11.41 -17.35
C GLN A 184 -4.98 12.16 -16.31
N GLU A 185 -6.08 11.55 -15.92
CA GLU A 185 -6.88 11.91 -14.75
C GLU A 185 -6.67 10.79 -13.72
N PRO A 186 -5.83 10.97 -12.69
CA PRO A 186 -5.65 9.95 -11.67
C PRO A 186 -6.93 9.82 -10.84
N VAL A 187 -7.49 8.63 -10.79
CA VAL A 187 -8.66 8.31 -9.99
C VAL A 187 -8.30 7.35 -8.86
N ASP A 188 -8.83 7.60 -7.68
CA ASP A 188 -8.72 6.71 -6.51
C ASP A 188 -10.12 6.15 -6.21
N ILE A 189 -10.33 4.91 -6.62
CA ILE A 189 -11.63 4.24 -6.54
C ILE A 189 -11.53 3.03 -5.62
N VAL A 190 -12.45 2.97 -4.67
CA VAL A 190 -12.58 1.83 -3.74
C VAL A 190 -13.75 0.95 -4.16
N VAL A 191 -13.46 -0.33 -4.36
CA VAL A 191 -14.48 -1.36 -4.59
C VAL A 191 -14.31 -2.51 -3.59
N PRO A 192 -15.36 -3.30 -3.30
CA PRO A 192 -15.18 -4.52 -2.52
C PRO A 192 -14.12 -5.42 -3.18
N ILE A 193 -13.22 -6.00 -2.38
CA ILE A 193 -12.07 -6.78 -2.88
C ILE A 193 -12.50 -7.89 -3.85
N SER A 194 -13.64 -8.54 -3.58
CA SER A 194 -14.22 -9.59 -4.43
C SER A 194 -14.60 -9.12 -5.85
N HIS A 195 -14.80 -7.81 -6.05
CA HIS A 195 -15.18 -7.20 -7.32
C HIS A 195 -14.04 -6.49 -8.03
N THR A 196 -12.85 -6.44 -7.45
CA THR A 196 -11.70 -5.72 -8.02
C THR A 196 -11.35 -6.22 -9.43
N ALA A 197 -11.35 -7.54 -9.65
CA ALA A 197 -11.02 -8.12 -10.96
C ALA A 197 -12.04 -7.72 -12.06
N ASP A 198 -13.31 -7.68 -11.70
CA ASP A 198 -14.38 -7.31 -12.64
C ASP A 198 -14.36 -5.81 -12.92
N PHE A 199 -14.10 -5.00 -11.89
CA PHE A 199 -13.96 -3.56 -12.03
C PHE A 199 -12.79 -3.17 -12.94
N VAL A 200 -11.61 -3.76 -12.75
CA VAL A 200 -10.43 -3.48 -13.61
C VAL A 200 -10.63 -3.91 -15.07
N ARG A 201 -11.51 -4.88 -15.35
CA ARG A 201 -11.87 -5.22 -16.74
C ARG A 201 -12.89 -4.26 -17.35
N TYR A 202 -13.69 -3.61 -16.51
CA TYR A 202 -14.73 -2.68 -16.94
C TYR A 202 -14.18 -1.31 -17.36
N ILE A 203 -13.10 -0.83 -16.68
CA ILE A 203 -12.42 0.42 -17.00
C ILE A 203 -11.38 0.24 -18.10
#